data_694f6639e1563786cb59ddb5117570ff
#
_entry.id   694f6639e1563786cb59ddb5117570ff
#
_cell.length_a   1.000
_cell.length_b   1.000
_cell.length_c   1.000
_cell.angle_alpha   90.00
_cell.angle_beta   90.00
_cell.angle_gamma   90.00
#
_symmetry.space_group_name_H-M   'P 1'
#
loop_
_entity.id
_entity.type
_entity.pdbx_description
1 polymer ?
#
loop_
_entity_poly.entity_id
_entity_poly.type
_entity_poly.pdbx_seq_one_letter_code
_entity_poly.pdbx_strand_id
1 'polypeptide(L)'
;CRAEFRHCLKQCVQSRLDIKCPRDDKPLTYHRSRDGLVCHTCGYRRKVPKSCPVCGSKQIKQLGTGTERVEKLVNEHFPGVRTLRWDTETTRKKGAHERILTQFSNHNADILIGTQMLAKGLDLPLVTLVGVILAEVGLNLPDYHAPERTFQVLTQVAGRAGRSPLGGKVVLQTYEPDNYAIRTAARHDFTG
;
A
#
# COMPACT_ATOMS: atom_id res chain seq x y z
N CYS A 1 7.76 21.16 -0.57
CA CYS A 1 8.36 19.87 -0.83
C CYS A 1 7.25 18.84 -1.07
N ARG A 2 6.80 18.69 -2.33
CA ARG A 2 5.83 17.66 -2.67
C ARG A 2 6.60 16.35 -2.82
N ALA A 3 6.80 15.71 -1.68
CA ALA A 3 7.58 14.52 -1.55
C ALA A 3 6.85 13.32 -2.16
N GLU A 4 7.58 12.58 -2.94
CA GLU A 4 7.34 11.18 -3.25
C GLU A 4 7.27 10.41 -1.92
N PHE A 5 6.08 10.26 -1.36
CA PHE A 5 5.83 9.43 -0.20
C PHE A 5 5.90 7.95 -0.60
N ARG A 6 7.09 7.50 -0.93
CA ARG A 6 7.39 6.08 -0.91
C ARG A 6 7.71 5.74 0.55
N HIS A 7 6.68 5.42 1.32
CA HIS A 7 6.85 4.97 2.71
C HIS A 7 7.46 3.58 2.69
N CYS A 8 8.78 3.54 2.66
CA CYS A 8 9.53 2.32 2.78
C CYS A 8 9.95 2.17 4.24
N LEU A 9 9.22 1.39 5.00
CA LEU A 9 9.62 0.99 6.34
C LEU A 9 10.71 -0.08 6.26
N LYS A 10 11.62 -0.09 7.22
CA LYS A 10 12.58 -1.18 7.40
C LYS A 10 12.15 -1.99 8.61
N GLN A 11 11.86 -3.26 8.40
CA GLN A 11 11.40 -4.18 9.41
C GLN A 11 12.31 -5.39 9.51
N CYS A 12 12.50 -5.90 10.71
CA CYS A 12 13.14 -7.19 10.91
C CYS A 12 12.16 -8.32 10.57
N VAL A 13 12.58 -9.21 9.68
CA VAL A 13 11.74 -10.34 9.23
C VAL A 13 11.42 -11.29 10.37
N GLN A 14 12.35 -11.49 11.30
CA GLN A 14 12.22 -12.47 12.37
C GLN A 14 11.40 -11.97 13.57
N SER A 15 11.67 -10.76 14.06
CA SER A 15 10.95 -10.18 15.19
C SER A 15 9.76 -9.32 14.80
N ARG A 16 9.57 -9.07 13.49
CA ARG A 16 8.56 -8.15 12.94
C ARG A 16 8.67 -6.72 13.51
N LEU A 17 9.83 -6.37 14.07
CA LEU A 17 10.05 -5.08 14.67
C LEU A 17 10.27 -4.01 13.62
N ASP A 18 9.46 -2.97 13.64
CA ASP A 18 9.70 -1.73 12.90
C ASP A 18 10.81 -0.93 13.56
N ILE A 19 11.68 -0.33 12.73
CA ILE A 19 12.72 0.54 13.25
C ILE A 19 12.10 1.90 13.58
N LYS A 20 11.95 2.17 14.86
CA LYS A 20 11.28 3.36 15.38
C LYS A 20 12.24 4.49 15.72
N CYS A 21 11.68 5.69 15.77
CA CYS A 21 12.35 6.90 16.22
C CYS A 21 12.49 6.87 17.76
N PRO A 22 13.67 7.12 18.34
CA PRO A 22 13.85 7.11 19.78
C PRO A 22 13.23 8.34 20.50
N ARG A 23 12.77 9.36 19.73
CA ARG A 23 12.20 10.59 20.29
C ARG A 23 10.69 10.58 20.37
N ASP A 24 10.02 9.92 19.44
CA ASP A 24 8.55 9.96 19.30
C ASP A 24 7.92 8.58 19.06
N ASP A 25 8.72 7.51 19.17
CA ASP A 25 8.32 6.10 18.99
C ASP A 25 7.62 5.78 17.65
N LYS A 26 7.68 6.70 16.68
CA LYS A 26 7.09 6.49 15.37
C LYS A 26 8.01 5.71 14.43
N PRO A 27 7.47 4.90 13.52
CA PRO A 27 8.27 4.19 12.54
C PRO A 27 9.11 5.15 11.69
N LEU A 28 10.37 4.80 11.46
CA LEU A 28 11.27 5.58 10.62
C LEU A 28 11.08 5.20 9.14
N THR A 29 11.01 6.20 8.28
CA THR A 29 10.90 6.02 6.83
C THR A 29 12.28 5.92 6.18
N TYR A 30 12.49 4.92 5.35
CA TYR A 30 13.72 4.77 4.58
C TYR A 30 13.70 5.62 3.31
N HIS A 31 14.72 6.41 3.12
CA HIS A 31 14.95 7.23 1.93
C HIS A 31 16.10 6.68 1.10
N ARG A 32 15.78 6.13 -0.06
CA ARG A 32 16.78 5.53 -0.97
C ARG A 32 17.82 6.55 -1.46
N SER A 33 17.40 7.78 -1.70
CA SER A 33 18.30 8.87 -2.16
C SER A 33 19.37 9.26 -1.15
N ARG A 34 19.17 8.93 0.14
CA ARG A 34 20.08 9.29 1.26
C ARG A 34 20.61 8.06 1.97
N ASP A 35 20.24 6.86 1.52
CA ASP A 35 20.54 5.56 2.15
C ASP A 35 20.37 5.60 3.68
N GLY A 36 19.28 6.18 4.14
CA GLY A 36 19.05 6.41 5.56
C GLY A 36 17.59 6.44 5.98
N LEU A 37 17.40 6.29 7.28
CA LEU A 37 16.11 6.35 7.96
C LEU A 37 15.86 7.76 8.48
N VAL A 38 14.67 8.29 8.28
CA VAL A 38 14.26 9.63 8.71
C VAL A 38 12.91 9.56 9.43
N CYS A 39 12.81 10.22 10.56
CA CYS A 39 11.54 10.51 11.20
C CYS A 39 10.91 11.76 10.57
N HIS A 40 9.72 11.64 10.01
CA HIS A 40 9.03 12.77 9.40
C HIS A 40 8.38 13.72 10.42
N THR A 41 8.29 13.30 11.68
CA THR A 41 7.72 14.14 12.75
C THR A 41 8.76 15.07 13.36
N CYS A 42 9.91 14.52 13.80
CA CYS A 42 10.93 15.30 14.50
C CYS A 42 12.23 15.53 13.72
N GLY A 43 12.31 15.01 12.48
CA GLY A 43 13.50 15.14 11.63
C GLY A 43 14.69 14.25 12.05
N TYR A 44 14.55 13.40 13.06
CA TYR A 44 15.60 12.48 13.48
C TYR A 44 16.07 11.61 12.32
N ARG A 45 17.39 11.38 12.23
CA ARG A 45 18.01 10.60 11.14
C ARG A 45 18.97 9.57 11.70
N ARG A 46 18.99 8.38 11.09
CA ARG A 46 19.98 7.34 11.35
C ARG A 46 20.21 6.45 10.16
N LYS A 47 21.34 5.76 10.12
CA LYS A 47 21.58 4.69 9.14
C LYS A 47 20.71 3.47 9.46
N VAL A 48 20.42 2.66 8.43
CA VAL A 48 19.79 1.36 8.63
C VAL A 48 20.72 0.51 9.51
N PRO A 49 20.26 -0.03 10.64
CA PRO A 49 21.09 -0.88 11.47
C PRO A 49 21.46 -2.17 10.73
N LYS A 50 22.66 -2.67 10.93
CA LYS A 50 23.13 -3.93 10.30
C LYS A 50 22.47 -5.17 10.89
N SER A 51 21.96 -5.06 12.10
CA SER A 51 21.24 -6.15 12.80
C SER A 51 20.07 -5.58 13.61
N CYS A 52 19.07 -6.42 13.82
CA CYS A 52 17.91 -6.07 14.62
C CYS A 52 18.31 -5.84 16.09
N PRO A 53 17.90 -4.72 16.70
CA PRO A 53 18.26 -4.43 18.10
C PRO A 53 17.60 -5.37 19.11
N VAL A 54 16.55 -6.09 18.72
CA VAL A 54 15.80 -6.99 19.61
C VAL A 54 16.24 -8.45 19.47
N CYS A 55 16.37 -8.97 18.25
CA CYS A 55 16.68 -10.40 18.04
C CYS A 55 18.06 -10.64 17.40
N GLY A 56 18.87 -9.60 17.15
CA GLY A 56 20.19 -9.71 16.53
C GLY A 56 20.21 -10.13 15.07
N SER A 57 19.06 -10.46 14.48
CA SER A 57 18.97 -10.91 13.09
C SER A 57 19.49 -9.85 12.11
N LYS A 58 20.25 -10.29 11.12
CA LYS A 58 20.73 -9.44 10.00
C LYS A 58 19.67 -9.25 8.92
N GLN A 59 18.52 -9.93 9.02
CA GLN A 59 17.45 -9.88 8.03
C GLN A 59 16.53 -8.67 8.24
N ILE A 60 17.04 -7.49 8.00
CA ILE A 60 16.24 -6.27 7.96
C ILE A 60 15.85 -6.01 6.51
N LYS A 61 14.57 -6.21 6.20
CA LYS A 61 14.02 -6.01 4.86
C LYS A 61 13.20 -4.71 4.79
N GLN A 62 13.11 -4.17 3.60
CA GLN A 62 12.23 -3.06 3.32
C GLN A 62 10.78 -3.58 3.27
N LEU A 63 9.94 -3.05 4.13
CA LEU A 63 8.49 -3.24 4.07
C LEU A 63 7.90 -2.23 3.08
N GLY A 64 7.00 -2.69 2.29
CA GLY A 64 6.38 -1.90 1.23
C GLY A 64 6.74 -2.48 -0.12
N THR A 65 5.74 -3.01 -0.77
CA THR A 65 5.85 -3.52 -2.13
C THR A 65 5.40 -2.40 -3.05
N GLY A 66 6.34 -1.78 -3.76
CA GLY A 66 5.99 -0.79 -4.78
C GLY A 66 5.17 -1.46 -5.91
N THR A 67 4.35 -0.67 -6.61
CA THR A 67 3.52 -1.14 -7.73
C THR A 67 4.33 -1.88 -8.78
N GLU A 68 5.56 -1.46 -9.05
CA GLU A 68 6.50 -2.10 -9.96
C GLU A 68 6.84 -3.54 -9.54
N ARG A 69 7.06 -3.77 -8.25
CA ARG A 69 7.35 -5.12 -7.74
C ARG A 69 6.10 -6.01 -7.76
N VAL A 70 4.93 -5.44 -7.48
CA VAL A 70 3.66 -6.17 -7.60
C VAL A 70 3.44 -6.59 -9.04
N GLU A 71 3.62 -5.69 -9.99
CA GLU A 71 3.52 -5.97 -11.43
C GLU A 71 4.44 -7.12 -11.85
N LYS A 72 5.71 -7.05 -11.43
CA LYS A 72 6.68 -8.11 -11.70
C LYS A 72 6.22 -9.46 -11.15
N LEU A 73 5.79 -9.51 -9.90
CA LEU A 73 5.31 -10.74 -9.27
C LEU A 73 4.04 -11.29 -9.96
N VAL A 74 3.12 -10.42 -10.35
CA VAL A 74 1.92 -10.81 -11.11
C VAL A 74 2.31 -11.45 -12.44
N ASN A 75 3.20 -10.83 -13.19
CA ASN A 75 3.64 -11.35 -14.48
C ASN A 75 4.42 -12.66 -14.36
N GLU A 76 5.16 -12.84 -13.27
CA GLU A 76 5.88 -14.11 -12.98
C GLU A 76 4.91 -15.26 -12.64
N HIS A 77 3.84 -14.97 -11.87
CA HIS A 77 2.88 -16.00 -11.42
C HIS A 77 1.77 -16.27 -12.43
N PHE A 78 1.44 -15.29 -13.26
CA PHE A 78 0.39 -15.36 -14.27
C PHE A 78 0.94 -14.98 -15.65
N PRO A 79 1.70 -15.88 -16.32
CA PRO A 79 2.23 -15.62 -17.66
C PRO A 79 1.12 -15.32 -18.67
N GLY A 80 1.29 -14.24 -19.42
CA GLY A 80 0.30 -13.82 -20.45
C GLY A 80 -0.78 -12.86 -19.96
N VAL A 81 -0.86 -12.58 -18.66
CA VAL A 81 -1.76 -11.56 -18.12
C VAL A 81 -1.29 -10.16 -18.53
N ARG A 82 -2.23 -9.34 -18.97
CA ARG A 82 -1.97 -7.94 -19.34
C ARG A 82 -2.14 -7.06 -18.10
N THR A 83 -1.07 -6.41 -17.68
CA THR A 83 -1.08 -5.52 -16.52
C THR A 83 -1.02 -4.06 -16.93
N LEU A 84 -1.72 -3.19 -16.19
CA LEU A 84 -1.57 -1.74 -16.24
C LEU A 84 -1.18 -1.23 -14.87
N ARG A 85 -0.26 -0.28 -14.85
CA ARG A 85 0.19 0.37 -13.62
C ARG A 85 -0.36 1.77 -13.50
N TRP A 86 -0.94 2.08 -12.34
CA TRP A 86 -1.42 3.41 -11.97
C TRP A 86 -0.73 3.89 -10.70
N ASP A 87 0.35 4.60 -10.87
CA ASP A 87 1.09 5.23 -9.78
C ASP A 87 1.58 6.64 -10.17
N THR A 88 2.25 7.30 -9.26
CA THR A 88 2.77 8.64 -9.47
C THR A 88 3.74 8.72 -10.65
N GLU A 89 4.44 7.64 -10.96
CA GLU A 89 5.41 7.59 -12.06
C GLU A 89 4.71 7.49 -13.41
N THR A 90 3.74 6.58 -13.54
CA THR A 90 3.00 6.34 -14.76
C THR A 90 2.01 7.47 -15.08
N THR A 91 1.60 8.24 -14.06
CA THR A 91 0.59 9.30 -14.19
C THR A 91 1.17 10.72 -14.25
N ARG A 92 2.49 10.89 -14.37
CA ARG A 92 3.15 12.22 -14.46
C ARG A 92 2.75 13.04 -15.69
N LYS A 93 2.45 12.39 -16.81
CA LYS A 93 2.09 13.07 -18.07
C LYS A 93 0.62 13.50 -18.05
N LYS A 94 0.34 14.70 -18.57
CA LYS A 94 -1.03 15.21 -18.72
C LYS A 94 -1.88 14.20 -19.54
N GLY A 95 -3.07 13.89 -19.05
CA GLY A 95 -3.99 12.92 -19.68
C GLY A 95 -3.61 11.44 -19.48
N ALA A 96 -2.57 11.12 -18.70
CA ALA A 96 -2.19 9.72 -18.46
C ALA A 96 -3.25 8.98 -17.64
N HIS A 97 -3.90 9.65 -16.69
CA HIS A 97 -5.00 9.07 -15.92
C HIS A 97 -6.15 8.58 -16.81
N GLU A 98 -6.63 9.43 -17.71
CA GLU A 98 -7.72 9.10 -18.61
C GLU A 98 -7.37 7.96 -19.56
N ARG A 99 -6.14 7.98 -20.11
CA ARG A 99 -5.66 6.90 -20.99
C ARG A 99 -5.62 5.54 -20.31
N ILE A 100 -5.07 5.48 -19.06
CA ILE A 100 -5.01 4.23 -18.32
C ILE A 100 -6.41 3.72 -18.02
N LEU A 101 -7.34 4.60 -17.62
CA LEU A 101 -8.73 4.24 -17.37
C LEU A 101 -9.41 3.72 -18.61
N THR A 102 -9.29 4.43 -19.73
CA THR A 102 -9.89 4.03 -21.01
C THR A 102 -9.35 2.67 -21.46
N GLN A 103 -8.05 2.44 -21.34
CA GLN A 103 -7.45 1.15 -21.67
C GLN A 103 -8.00 0.02 -20.78
N PHE A 104 -8.13 0.26 -19.48
CA PHE A 104 -8.64 -0.74 -18.55
C PHE A 104 -10.15 -0.99 -18.78
N SER A 105 -10.96 0.06 -18.97
CA SER A 105 -12.39 -0.05 -19.25
C SER A 105 -12.69 -0.74 -20.59
N ASN A 106 -11.82 -0.60 -21.57
CA ASN A 106 -11.90 -1.27 -22.86
C ASN A 106 -11.34 -2.70 -22.85
N HIS A 107 -11.07 -3.27 -21.67
CA HIS A 107 -10.51 -4.61 -21.50
C HIS A 107 -9.16 -4.84 -22.21
N ASN A 108 -8.39 -3.78 -22.43
CA ASN A 108 -7.03 -3.89 -22.97
C ASN A 108 -6.01 -4.36 -21.92
N ALA A 109 -6.43 -4.48 -20.66
CA ALA A 109 -5.68 -5.08 -19.57
C ALA A 109 -6.60 -5.86 -18.64
N ASP A 110 -6.05 -6.89 -18.02
CA ASP A 110 -6.75 -7.81 -17.14
C ASP A 110 -6.59 -7.41 -15.67
N ILE A 111 -5.46 -6.79 -15.34
CA ILE A 111 -5.16 -6.35 -13.97
C ILE A 111 -4.69 -4.89 -13.97
N LEU A 112 -5.33 -4.08 -13.12
CA LEU A 112 -4.91 -2.73 -12.82
C LEU A 112 -4.20 -2.70 -11.45
N ILE A 113 -2.94 -2.30 -11.43
CA ILE A 113 -2.10 -2.25 -10.23
C ILE A 113 -1.85 -0.80 -9.86
N GLY A 114 -2.17 -0.41 -8.63
CA GLY A 114 -1.94 0.97 -8.23
C GLY A 114 -1.92 1.17 -6.72
N THR A 115 -1.80 2.43 -6.33
CA THR A 115 -1.81 2.86 -4.94
C THR A 115 -3.25 3.19 -4.49
N GLN A 116 -3.41 3.67 -3.26
CA GLN A 116 -4.70 4.15 -2.73
C GLN A 116 -5.42 5.19 -3.63
N MET A 117 -4.75 5.75 -4.64
CA MET A 117 -5.39 6.62 -5.63
C MET A 117 -6.49 5.89 -6.42
N LEU A 118 -6.38 4.57 -6.60
CA LEU A 118 -7.43 3.74 -7.22
C LEU A 118 -8.71 3.66 -6.37
N ALA A 119 -8.61 3.91 -5.06
CA ALA A 119 -9.78 3.92 -4.18
C ALA A 119 -10.73 5.09 -4.45
N LYS A 120 -10.21 6.22 -4.97
CA LYS A 120 -10.96 7.47 -5.09
C LYS A 120 -11.55 7.66 -6.49
N GLY A 121 -12.87 7.83 -6.55
CA GLY A 121 -13.57 8.43 -7.70
C GLY A 121 -13.62 7.63 -9.01
N LEU A 122 -13.10 6.40 -9.07
CA LEU A 122 -13.14 5.61 -10.29
C LEU A 122 -14.42 4.80 -10.38
N ASP A 123 -15.09 4.86 -11.51
CA ASP A 123 -16.18 3.93 -11.84
C ASP A 123 -15.63 2.81 -12.71
N LEU A 124 -15.57 1.60 -12.14
CA LEU A 124 -15.03 0.40 -12.79
C LEU A 124 -16.06 -0.74 -12.63
N PRO A 125 -17.12 -0.76 -13.43
CA PRO A 125 -18.29 -1.61 -13.21
C PRO A 125 -18.04 -3.12 -13.38
N LEU A 126 -16.94 -3.51 -14.03
CA LEU A 126 -16.65 -4.91 -14.35
C LEU A 126 -15.53 -5.50 -13.49
N VAL A 127 -15.14 -4.82 -12.40
CA VAL A 127 -14.15 -5.35 -11.44
C VAL A 127 -14.79 -6.42 -10.59
N THR A 128 -14.35 -7.66 -10.75
CA THR A 128 -14.82 -8.83 -9.99
C THR A 128 -13.91 -9.20 -8.82
N LEU A 129 -12.66 -8.76 -8.84
CA LEU A 129 -11.69 -9.03 -7.77
C LEU A 129 -10.91 -7.77 -7.41
N VAL A 130 -10.83 -7.49 -6.13
CA VAL A 130 -9.94 -6.45 -5.59
C VAL A 130 -8.99 -7.07 -4.58
N GLY A 131 -7.70 -6.91 -4.82
CA GLY A 131 -6.63 -7.31 -3.91
C GLY A 131 -6.04 -6.09 -3.19
N VAL A 132 -6.04 -6.11 -1.87
CA VAL A 132 -5.34 -5.13 -1.04
C VAL A 132 -4.08 -5.76 -0.47
N ILE A 133 -2.94 -5.21 -0.82
CA ILE A 133 -1.63 -5.68 -0.35
C ILE A 133 -1.14 -4.74 0.74
N LEU A 134 -0.81 -5.29 1.92
CA LEU A 134 -0.33 -4.53 3.08
C LEU A 134 -1.33 -3.44 3.53
N ALA A 135 -2.48 -3.86 4.00
CA ALA A 135 -3.54 -2.96 4.46
C ALA A 135 -3.08 -1.99 5.58
N GLU A 136 -2.13 -2.42 6.41
CA GLU A 136 -1.55 -1.64 7.51
C GLU A 136 -0.62 -0.50 7.06
N VAL A 137 -0.27 -0.37 5.81
CA VAL A 137 0.60 0.73 5.33
C VAL A 137 0.01 2.09 5.69
N GLY A 138 -1.30 2.23 5.65
CA GLY A 138 -2.00 3.44 6.07
C GLY A 138 -1.92 3.69 7.58
N LEU A 139 -1.92 2.65 8.40
CA LEU A 139 -1.89 2.73 9.86
C LEU A 139 -0.54 3.22 10.40
N ASN A 140 0.54 2.92 9.68
CA ASN A 140 1.91 3.29 10.06
C ASN A 140 2.27 4.75 9.73
N LEU A 141 1.31 5.54 9.26
CA LEU A 141 1.50 6.98 9.06
C LEU A 141 1.54 7.69 10.43
N PRO A 142 2.39 8.71 10.60
CA PRO A 142 2.46 9.49 11.83
C PRO A 142 1.32 10.51 11.92
N ASP A 143 0.08 10.02 11.90
CA ASP A 143 -1.14 10.80 11.89
C ASP A 143 -2.15 10.10 12.81
N TYR A 144 -2.76 10.84 13.73
CA TYR A 144 -3.75 10.26 14.65
C TYR A 144 -5.03 9.80 13.95
N HIS A 145 -5.32 10.35 12.76
CA HIS A 145 -6.39 9.88 11.88
C HIS A 145 -6.01 8.68 11.00
N ALA A 146 -4.80 8.13 11.14
CA ALA A 146 -4.35 7.03 10.29
C ALA A 146 -5.30 5.82 10.30
N PRO A 147 -5.87 5.38 11.44
CA PRO A 147 -6.84 4.29 11.47
C PRO A 147 -8.13 4.61 10.72
N GLU A 148 -8.68 5.81 10.92
CA GLU A 148 -9.91 6.25 10.24
C GLU A 148 -9.71 6.32 8.73
N ARG A 149 -8.60 6.90 8.28
CA ARG A 149 -8.27 6.96 6.85
C ARG A 149 -8.04 5.59 6.25
N THR A 150 -7.43 4.69 7.00
CA THR A 150 -7.23 3.30 6.55
C THR A 150 -8.57 2.61 6.39
N PHE A 151 -9.47 2.72 7.37
CA PHE A 151 -10.82 2.21 7.29
C PHE A 151 -11.56 2.76 6.05
N GLN A 152 -11.54 4.08 5.85
CA GLN A 152 -12.18 4.73 4.70
C GLN A 152 -11.65 4.20 3.36
N VAL A 153 -10.32 4.10 3.22
CA VAL A 153 -9.68 3.59 1.99
C VAL A 153 -10.08 2.14 1.75
N LEU A 154 -9.98 1.28 2.76
CA LEU A 154 -10.34 -0.14 2.64
C LEU A 154 -11.79 -0.33 2.25
N THR A 155 -12.70 0.42 2.87
CA THR A 155 -14.14 0.37 2.56
C THR A 155 -14.44 0.87 1.15
N GLN A 156 -13.79 1.95 0.72
CA GLN A 156 -13.95 2.46 -0.65
C GLN A 156 -13.45 1.44 -1.69
N VAL A 157 -12.31 0.80 -1.43
CA VAL A 157 -11.74 -0.23 -2.29
C VAL A 157 -12.66 -1.45 -2.35
N ALA A 158 -13.16 -1.91 -1.20
CA ALA A 158 -14.09 -3.02 -1.13
C ALA A 158 -15.39 -2.74 -1.93
N GLY A 159 -15.90 -1.52 -1.84
CA GLY A 159 -17.07 -1.09 -2.60
C GLY A 159 -16.89 -1.08 -4.13
N ARG A 160 -15.65 -1.21 -4.65
CA ARG A 160 -15.41 -1.35 -6.11
C ARG A 160 -15.80 -2.73 -6.61
N ALA A 161 -15.43 -3.78 -5.89
CA ALA A 161 -15.81 -5.15 -6.26
C ALA A 161 -17.34 -5.37 -6.19
N GLY A 162 -18.04 -4.67 -5.29
CA GLY A 162 -19.50 -4.82 -5.13
C GLY A 162 -20.36 -4.22 -6.23
N ARG A 163 -19.78 -3.47 -7.18
CA ARG A 163 -20.52 -2.85 -8.31
C ARG A 163 -20.64 -3.73 -9.54
N SER A 164 -19.92 -4.82 -9.59
CA SER A 164 -20.00 -5.75 -10.72
C SER A 164 -21.30 -6.55 -10.68
N PRO A 165 -22.05 -6.62 -11.80
CA PRO A 165 -23.22 -7.49 -11.90
C PRO A 165 -22.86 -8.98 -11.81
N LEU A 166 -21.58 -9.31 -11.99
CA LEU A 166 -21.04 -10.66 -11.85
C LEU A 166 -20.69 -11.01 -10.40
N GLY A 167 -20.98 -10.11 -9.46
CA GLY A 167 -20.50 -10.19 -8.09
C GLY A 167 -19.06 -9.74 -7.98
N GLY A 168 -18.60 -9.56 -6.73
CA GLY A 168 -17.23 -9.12 -6.47
C GLY A 168 -16.64 -9.75 -5.22
N LYS A 169 -15.35 -10.02 -5.27
CA LYS A 169 -14.56 -10.55 -4.16
C LYS A 169 -13.46 -9.59 -3.76
N VAL A 170 -13.26 -9.42 -2.46
CA VAL A 170 -12.15 -8.64 -1.92
C VAL A 170 -11.23 -9.57 -1.15
N VAL A 171 -9.94 -9.51 -1.46
CA VAL A 171 -8.90 -10.22 -0.72
C VAL A 171 -8.00 -9.17 -0.07
N LEU A 172 -7.94 -9.21 1.25
CA LEU A 172 -7.18 -8.26 2.05
C LEU A 172 -6.02 -8.99 2.72
N GLN A 173 -4.80 -8.60 2.37
CA GLN A 173 -3.58 -9.12 2.96
C GLN A 173 -3.08 -8.15 4.02
N THR A 174 -2.80 -8.65 5.22
CA THR A 174 -2.29 -7.85 6.33
C THR A 174 -1.42 -8.68 7.28
N TYR A 175 -0.50 -8.02 7.97
CA TYR A 175 0.23 -8.57 9.11
C TYR A 175 -0.45 -8.26 10.44
N GLU A 176 -1.48 -7.40 10.44
CA GLU A 176 -2.21 -6.94 11.63
C GLU A 176 -3.71 -7.29 11.52
N PRO A 177 -4.09 -8.58 11.44
CA PRO A 177 -5.49 -8.99 11.23
C PRO A 177 -6.42 -8.57 12.38
N ASP A 178 -5.87 -8.40 13.58
CA ASP A 178 -6.63 -8.02 14.77
C ASP A 178 -6.79 -6.50 14.95
N ASN A 179 -6.16 -5.70 14.09
CA ASN A 179 -6.31 -4.26 14.12
C ASN A 179 -7.77 -3.86 13.85
N TYR A 180 -8.34 -3.03 14.75
CA TYR A 180 -9.75 -2.70 14.70
C TYR A 180 -10.17 -2.06 13.36
N ALA A 181 -9.36 -1.15 12.80
CA ALA A 181 -9.68 -0.48 11.53
C ALA A 181 -9.75 -1.47 10.36
N ILE A 182 -8.90 -2.50 10.38
CA ILE A 182 -8.90 -3.56 9.37
C ILE A 182 -10.09 -4.49 9.56
N ARG A 183 -10.37 -4.89 10.80
CA ARG A 183 -11.50 -5.77 11.12
C ARG A 183 -12.86 -5.15 10.79
N THR A 184 -13.08 -3.89 11.17
CA THR A 184 -14.32 -3.15 10.88
C THR A 184 -14.48 -2.94 9.37
N ALA A 185 -13.40 -2.59 8.66
CA ALA A 185 -13.43 -2.46 7.21
C ALA A 185 -13.78 -3.79 6.51
N ALA A 186 -13.22 -4.91 6.96
CA ALA A 186 -13.51 -6.24 6.40
C ALA A 186 -14.97 -6.69 6.61
N ARG A 187 -15.64 -6.15 7.62
CA ARG A 187 -17.06 -6.41 7.95
C ARG A 187 -18.02 -5.37 7.40
N HIS A 188 -17.52 -4.30 6.76
CA HIS A 188 -18.30 -3.11 6.42
C HIS A 188 -19.06 -2.51 7.63
N ASP A 189 -18.46 -2.58 8.80
CA ASP A 189 -19.04 -2.07 10.03
C ASP A 189 -18.67 -0.59 10.20
N PHE A 190 -19.65 0.29 10.01
CA PHE A 190 -19.52 1.74 10.13
C PHE A 190 -19.86 2.27 11.53
N THR A 191 -20.43 1.41 12.37
CA THR A 191 -20.92 1.78 13.69
C THR A 191 -20.03 1.29 14.83
N GLY A 192 -19.07 0.45 14.53
CA GLY A 192 -18.06 -0.29 15.26
C GLY A 192 -17.77 -0.10 16.67
#